data_defa2b84e56314b189ceae043d0ee5e6
#
_entry.id   defa2b84e56314b189ceae043d0ee5e6
#
_cell.length_a   1.000
_cell.length_b   1.000
_cell.length_c   1.000
_cell.angle_alpha   90.00
_cell.angle_beta   90.00
_cell.angle_gamma   90.00
#
_symmetry.space_group_name_H-M   'P 1'
#
loop_
_entity.id
_entity.type
_entity.pdbx_description
1 polymer ?
#
loop_
_entity_poly.entity_id
_entity_poly.type
_entity_poly.pdbx_seq_one_letter_code
_entity_poly.pdbx_strand_id
1 'polypeptide(L)'
;GEWRELHEKLLPGYVFVVSDSVKELYQELKHVPAFTRMLGKDAEQFIPLSKEEVEWLTRIMRTAGDGMEVGLSQVSVSEDDVITILSGPLKSMEGYIRKIDLHRRIAKVEVEFMNRKTVIHLGIEMVGKKRETMAG
;
A
#
# COMPACT_ATOMS: atom_id res chain seq x y z
N GLY A 1 14.30 9.88 20.93
CA GLY A 1 14.84 9.33 19.72
C GLY A 1 14.69 10.25 18.54
N GLU A 2 15.37 9.92 17.53
CA GLU A 2 15.32 10.70 16.31
C GLU A 2 14.28 10.16 15.36
N TRP A 3 13.65 11.06 14.63
CA TRP A 3 12.71 10.66 13.62
C TRP A 3 13.49 10.19 12.40
N ARG A 4 13.09 9.06 11.87
CA ARG A 4 13.69 8.54 10.66
C ARG A 4 12.60 8.23 9.67
N GLU A 5 12.91 8.46 8.41
CA GLU A 5 12.01 8.09 7.36
C GLU A 5 12.26 6.63 7.03
N LEU A 6 11.24 5.84 7.15
CA LEU A 6 11.33 4.43 6.79
C LEU A 6 10.51 4.16 5.57
N HIS A 7 11.11 3.45 4.62
CA HIS A 7 10.42 3.06 3.42
C HIS A 7 10.36 1.54 3.39
N GLU A 8 9.16 1.02 3.43
CA GLU A 8 8.97 -0.42 3.37
C GLU A 8 8.20 -0.77 2.11
N LYS A 9 8.39 -1.97 1.63
CA LYS A 9 7.70 -2.44 0.44
C LYS A 9 6.29 -2.86 0.81
N LEU A 10 5.33 -2.41 0.06
CA LEU A 10 3.94 -2.75 0.29
C LEU A 10 3.70 -4.24 0.09
N LEU A 11 4.23 -4.78 -1.00
CA LEU A 11 4.13 -6.19 -1.33
C LEU A 11 5.53 -6.68 -1.65
N PRO A 12 6.27 -7.11 -0.62
CA PRO A 12 7.66 -7.54 -0.84
C PRO A 12 7.77 -8.63 -1.87
N GLY A 13 8.75 -8.50 -2.72
CA GLY A 13 8.97 -9.50 -3.76
C GLY A 13 8.26 -9.22 -5.06
N TYR A 14 7.41 -8.18 -5.11
CA TYR A 14 6.68 -7.84 -6.33
C TYR A 14 7.01 -6.46 -6.81
N VAL A 15 7.05 -6.31 -8.12
CA VAL A 15 7.23 -5.01 -8.75
C VAL A 15 6.10 -4.88 -9.75
N PHE A 16 5.41 -3.74 -9.71
CA PHE A 16 4.28 -3.51 -10.59
C PHE A 16 4.69 -2.62 -11.74
N VAL A 17 4.24 -2.98 -12.92
CA VAL A 17 4.59 -2.26 -14.13
C VAL A 17 3.34 -1.99 -14.94
N VAL A 18 3.28 -0.80 -15.51
CA VAL A 18 2.22 -0.43 -16.44
C VAL A 18 2.87 -0.33 -17.80
N SER A 19 2.34 -1.04 -18.77
CA SER A 19 2.93 -1.06 -20.09
C SER A 19 1.88 -1.33 -21.16
N ASP A 20 2.06 -0.68 -22.31
CA ASP A 20 1.21 -0.94 -23.47
C ASP A 20 1.79 -2.08 -24.28
N SER A 21 3.01 -2.48 -23.99
CA SER A 21 3.71 -3.51 -24.76
C SER A 21 4.33 -4.52 -23.82
N VAL A 22 3.50 -5.37 -23.26
CA VAL A 22 3.96 -6.36 -22.28
C VAL A 22 4.99 -7.32 -22.86
N LYS A 23 4.79 -7.73 -24.10
CA LYS A 23 5.72 -8.65 -24.73
C LYS A 23 7.11 -8.06 -24.88
N GLU A 24 7.17 -6.79 -25.29
CA GLU A 24 8.46 -6.12 -25.43
C GLU A 24 9.11 -5.94 -24.07
N LEU A 25 8.33 -5.62 -23.06
CA LEU A 25 8.84 -5.50 -21.72
C LEU A 25 9.44 -6.81 -21.25
N TYR A 26 8.77 -7.91 -21.52
CA TYR A 26 9.28 -9.22 -21.14
C TYR A 26 10.63 -9.51 -21.80
N GLN A 27 10.76 -9.17 -23.08
CA GLN A 27 12.02 -9.38 -23.80
C GLN A 27 13.16 -8.57 -23.18
N GLU A 28 12.85 -7.35 -22.76
CA GLU A 28 13.85 -6.52 -22.09
C GLU A 28 14.26 -7.10 -20.74
N LEU A 29 13.29 -7.60 -19.97
CA LEU A 29 13.58 -8.15 -18.66
C LEU A 29 14.44 -9.40 -18.72
N LYS A 30 14.39 -10.13 -19.82
CA LYS A 30 15.22 -11.32 -19.98
C LYS A 30 16.69 -11.00 -19.93
N HIS A 31 17.06 -9.79 -20.26
CA HIS A 31 18.47 -9.39 -20.31
C HIS A 31 18.97 -8.78 -19.00
N VAL A 32 18.11 -8.74 -17.99
CA VAL A 32 18.52 -8.19 -16.69
C VAL A 32 19.27 -9.25 -15.91
N PRO A 33 20.48 -8.96 -15.45
CA PRO A 33 21.27 -9.96 -14.71
C PRO A 33 20.60 -10.50 -13.48
N ALA A 34 19.89 -9.62 -12.73
CA ALA A 34 19.17 -10.06 -11.55
C ALA A 34 17.74 -10.34 -11.98
N PHE A 35 17.55 -11.42 -12.64
CA PHE A 35 16.29 -11.75 -13.26
C PHE A 35 15.06 -11.67 -12.35
N THR A 36 14.06 -10.94 -12.82
CA THR A 36 12.76 -10.92 -12.20
C THR A 36 11.81 -11.64 -13.14
N ARG A 37 10.86 -12.32 -12.56
CA ARG A 37 9.95 -13.12 -13.33
C ARG A 37 8.60 -12.44 -13.43
N MET A 38 8.09 -12.33 -14.63
CA MET A 38 6.74 -11.81 -14.80
C MET A 38 5.76 -12.94 -14.55
N LEU A 39 4.67 -12.64 -13.84
CA LEU A 39 3.69 -13.66 -13.53
C LEU A 39 2.81 -13.96 -14.74
N GLY A 40 2.57 -15.23 -14.97
CA GLY A 40 1.78 -15.67 -16.08
C GLY A 40 1.94 -17.16 -16.27
N LYS A 41 1.24 -17.72 -17.26
CA LYS A 41 1.35 -19.15 -17.52
C LYS A 41 2.66 -19.51 -18.19
N ASP A 42 3.11 -18.66 -19.09
CA ASP A 42 4.36 -18.86 -19.79
C ASP A 42 4.86 -17.52 -20.32
N ALA A 43 5.91 -17.58 -21.12
CA ALA A 43 6.55 -16.36 -21.63
C ALA A 43 5.65 -15.55 -22.55
N GLU A 44 4.60 -16.13 -23.07
CA GLU A 44 3.73 -15.45 -24.00
C GLU A 44 2.38 -15.05 -23.41
N GLN A 45 2.00 -15.64 -22.30
CA GLN A 45 0.72 -15.36 -21.70
C GLN A 45 0.93 -14.73 -20.34
N PHE A 46 0.81 -13.44 -20.29
CA PHE A 46 0.95 -12.70 -19.04
C PHE A 46 -0.40 -12.51 -18.39
N ILE A 47 -0.43 -12.56 -17.08
CA ILE A 47 -1.66 -12.37 -16.34
C ILE A 47 -1.59 -11.00 -15.69
N PRO A 48 -2.40 -10.04 -16.15
CA PRO A 48 -2.40 -8.72 -15.53
C PRO A 48 -3.11 -8.79 -14.19
N LEU A 49 -2.98 -7.75 -13.41
CA LEU A 49 -3.73 -7.64 -12.18
C LEU A 49 -5.22 -7.57 -12.50
N SER A 50 -6.03 -8.07 -11.61
CA SER A 50 -7.48 -8.02 -11.80
C SER A 50 -7.95 -6.56 -11.65
N LYS A 51 -9.16 -6.31 -12.07
CA LYS A 51 -9.74 -5.00 -11.96
C LYS A 51 -9.80 -4.57 -10.50
N GLU A 52 -10.16 -5.48 -9.62
CA GLU A 52 -10.26 -5.18 -8.19
C GLU A 52 -8.89 -4.85 -7.60
N GLU A 53 -7.87 -5.57 -8.04
CA GLU A 53 -6.51 -5.30 -7.59
C GLU A 53 -6.04 -3.92 -8.05
N VAL A 54 -6.33 -3.59 -9.30
CA VAL A 54 -5.97 -2.28 -9.82
C VAL A 54 -6.70 -1.19 -9.05
N GLU A 55 -7.96 -1.43 -8.72
CA GLU A 55 -8.74 -0.46 -8.00
C GLU A 55 -8.19 -0.14 -6.62
N TRP A 56 -7.90 -1.17 -5.82
CA TRP A 56 -7.42 -0.85 -4.48
C TRP A 56 -5.98 -0.32 -4.50
N LEU A 57 -5.15 -0.80 -5.41
CA LEU A 57 -3.80 -0.27 -5.53
C LEU A 57 -3.83 1.21 -5.93
N THR A 58 -4.69 1.54 -6.89
CA THR A 58 -4.80 2.92 -7.36
C THR A 58 -5.29 3.84 -6.25
N ARG A 59 -6.18 3.36 -5.42
CA ARG A 59 -6.72 4.18 -4.34
C ARG A 59 -5.67 4.54 -3.31
N ILE A 60 -4.72 3.67 -3.05
CA ILE A 60 -3.76 3.91 -1.98
C ILE A 60 -2.43 4.48 -2.45
N MET A 61 -2.15 4.37 -3.73
CA MET A 61 -0.87 4.87 -4.24
C MET A 61 -0.96 6.29 -4.75
N ARG A 62 0.14 6.97 -4.66
CA ARG A 62 0.26 8.32 -5.20
C ARG A 62 1.65 8.46 -5.82
N THR A 63 1.77 9.39 -6.74
CA THR A 63 3.05 9.67 -7.36
C THR A 63 3.89 10.49 -6.40
N ALA A 64 5.14 10.11 -6.23
CA ALA A 64 6.06 10.83 -5.38
C ALA A 64 7.42 10.83 -6.07
N GLY A 65 7.85 12.00 -6.52
CA GLY A 65 9.09 12.08 -7.25
C GLY A 65 9.02 11.25 -8.51
N ASP A 66 9.97 10.34 -8.69
CA ASP A 66 10.03 9.50 -9.88
C ASP A 66 9.29 8.19 -9.72
N GLY A 67 8.63 8.00 -8.63
CA GLY A 67 7.98 6.72 -8.37
C GLY A 67 6.60 6.85 -7.76
N MET A 68 6.13 5.72 -7.29
CA MET A 68 4.84 5.65 -6.64
C MET A 68 5.05 5.22 -5.20
N GLU A 69 4.32 5.80 -4.31
CA GLU A 69 4.40 5.41 -2.92
C GLU A 69 3.03 5.42 -2.26
N VAL A 70 2.92 4.74 -1.15
CA VAL A 70 1.72 4.74 -0.35
C VAL A 70 2.01 5.68 0.82
N GLY A 71 1.28 6.77 0.89
CA GLY A 71 1.51 7.75 1.94
C GLY A 71 0.96 7.30 3.27
N LEU A 72 1.20 8.13 4.27
CA LEU A 72 0.70 7.84 5.62
C LEU A 72 -0.76 8.24 5.73
N SER A 73 -1.47 7.51 6.57
CA SER A 73 -2.85 7.86 6.90
C SER A 73 -2.85 8.52 8.27
N GLN A 74 -3.63 9.58 8.40
CA GLN A 74 -3.71 10.27 9.68
C GLN A 74 -4.84 9.69 10.51
N VAL A 75 -4.55 9.38 11.75
CA VAL A 75 -5.53 8.85 12.67
C VAL A 75 -5.51 9.64 13.96
N SER A 76 -6.63 9.68 14.64
CA SER A 76 -6.70 10.25 15.98
C SER A 76 -7.26 9.20 16.93
N VAL A 77 -6.89 9.31 18.19
CA VAL A 77 -7.37 8.40 19.21
C VAL A 77 -8.02 9.23 20.28
N SER A 78 -9.27 8.92 20.60
CA SER A 78 -10.00 9.64 21.63
C SER A 78 -9.61 9.16 23.02
N GLU A 79 -10.11 9.84 24.03
CA GLU A 79 -9.84 9.44 25.40
C GLU A 79 -10.41 8.06 25.72
N ASP A 80 -11.43 7.65 24.97
CA ASP A 80 -12.01 6.33 25.15
C ASP A 80 -11.35 5.30 24.24
N ASP A 81 -10.18 5.63 23.71
CA ASP A 81 -9.42 4.74 22.83
C ASP A 81 -10.16 4.41 21.53
N VAL A 82 -11.02 5.28 21.10
CA VAL A 82 -11.66 5.11 19.80
C VAL A 82 -10.77 5.70 18.73
N ILE A 83 -10.44 4.89 17.73
CA ILE A 83 -9.57 5.32 16.65
C ILE A 83 -10.41 5.83 15.49
N THR A 84 -10.09 7.02 15.04
CA THR A 84 -10.77 7.62 13.89
C THR A 84 -9.76 7.86 12.78
N ILE A 85 -10.08 7.42 11.59
CA ILE A 85 -9.22 7.64 10.45
C ILE A 85 -9.61 8.94 9.81
N LEU A 86 -8.69 9.88 9.79
CA LEU A 86 -8.96 11.23 9.32
C LEU A 86 -8.71 11.40 7.82
N SER A 87 -7.64 10.85 7.33
CA SER A 87 -7.28 11.00 5.93
C SER A 87 -6.25 9.96 5.54
N GLY A 88 -5.95 9.91 4.26
CA GLY A 88 -4.92 9.02 3.74
C GLY A 88 -5.50 7.74 3.15
N PRO A 89 -4.62 6.85 2.73
CA PRO A 89 -5.05 5.60 2.07
C PRO A 89 -6.03 4.76 2.87
N LEU A 90 -5.89 4.72 4.19
CA LEU A 90 -6.78 3.92 5.02
C LEU A 90 -8.23 4.39 4.94
N LYS A 91 -8.44 5.65 4.62
CA LYS A 91 -9.80 6.19 4.58
C LYS A 91 -10.64 5.43 3.55
N SER A 92 -10.04 5.05 2.44
CA SER A 92 -10.74 4.30 1.41
C SER A 92 -10.74 2.80 1.68
N MET A 93 -10.03 2.34 2.71
CA MET A 93 -9.86 0.92 2.98
C MET A 93 -10.37 0.52 4.37
N GLU A 94 -11.23 1.33 4.96
CA GLU A 94 -11.67 1.08 6.34
C GLU A 94 -12.28 -0.31 6.53
N GLY A 95 -13.04 -0.77 5.57
CA GLY A 95 -13.66 -2.08 5.68
C GLY A 95 -12.71 -3.25 5.63
N TYR A 96 -11.47 -3.01 5.25
CA TYR A 96 -10.48 -4.06 5.11
C TYR A 96 -9.45 -4.08 6.25
N ILE A 97 -9.59 -3.17 7.20
CA ILE A 97 -8.63 -3.08 8.30
C ILE A 97 -8.84 -4.25 9.26
N ARG A 98 -7.76 -4.98 9.52
CA ARG A 98 -7.80 -6.09 10.47
C ARG A 98 -7.28 -5.71 11.82
N LYS A 99 -6.28 -4.86 11.87
CA LYS A 99 -5.68 -4.46 13.12
C LYS A 99 -4.95 -3.14 12.95
N ILE A 100 -5.01 -2.32 13.97
CA ILE A 100 -4.21 -1.09 13.99
C ILE A 100 -3.26 -1.19 15.16
N ASP A 101 -1.97 -1.17 14.84
CA ASP A 101 -0.93 -1.25 15.84
C ASP A 101 -0.38 0.16 16.04
N LEU A 102 -0.87 0.82 17.07
CA LEU A 102 -0.49 2.20 17.31
C LEU A 102 0.97 2.34 17.72
N HIS A 103 1.47 1.35 18.43
CA HIS A 103 2.86 1.39 18.87
C HIS A 103 3.81 1.37 17.68
N ARG A 104 3.53 0.53 16.71
CA ARG A 104 4.37 0.41 15.52
C ARG A 104 3.96 1.37 14.41
N ARG A 105 2.88 2.09 14.59
CA ARG A 105 2.36 3.04 13.60
C ARG A 105 2.02 2.36 12.28
N ILE A 106 1.38 1.21 12.39
CA ILE A 106 1.02 0.41 11.22
C ILE A 106 -0.42 -0.05 11.33
N ALA A 107 -1.12 -0.02 10.22
CA ALA A 107 -2.44 -0.65 10.12
C ALA A 107 -2.29 -1.86 9.22
N LYS A 108 -2.80 -2.98 9.66
CA LYS A 108 -2.79 -4.21 8.86
C LYS A 108 -4.10 -4.31 8.13
N VAL A 109 -4.01 -4.37 6.81
CA VAL A 109 -5.18 -4.37 5.94
C VAL A 109 -5.16 -5.65 5.13
N GLU A 110 -6.29 -6.34 5.07
CA GLU A 110 -6.37 -7.57 4.32
C GLU A 110 -7.01 -7.31 2.97
N VAL A 111 -6.31 -7.64 1.91
CA VAL A 111 -6.79 -7.46 0.55
C VAL A 111 -6.64 -8.77 -0.20
N GLU A 112 -7.29 -8.87 -1.33
CA GLU A 112 -7.11 -10.02 -2.18
C GLU A 112 -6.07 -9.68 -3.22
N PHE A 113 -5.01 -10.46 -3.29
CA PHE A 113 -3.94 -10.24 -4.23
C PHE A 113 -3.49 -11.58 -4.78
N MET A 114 -3.56 -11.74 -6.10
CA MET A 114 -3.20 -12.97 -6.79
C MET A 114 -4.00 -14.16 -6.25
N ASN A 115 -5.29 -13.94 -6.05
CA ASN A 115 -6.23 -14.95 -5.56
C ASN A 115 -5.93 -15.44 -4.15
N ARG A 116 -5.22 -14.65 -3.36
CA ARG A 116 -4.92 -14.99 -1.98
C ARG A 116 -5.25 -13.81 -1.09
N LYS A 117 -5.68 -14.13 0.12
CA LYS A 117 -5.87 -13.09 1.10
C LYS A 117 -4.48 -12.67 1.57
N THR A 118 -4.18 -11.42 1.40
CA THR A 118 -2.86 -10.89 1.68
C THR A 118 -2.98 -9.72 2.63
N VAL A 119 -2.11 -9.70 3.63
CA VAL A 119 -2.10 -8.59 4.59
C VAL A 119 -1.02 -7.61 4.16
N ILE A 120 -1.43 -6.38 3.95
CA ILE A 120 -0.47 -5.32 3.65
C ILE A 120 -0.41 -4.38 4.85
N HIS A 121 0.72 -3.72 5.00
CA HIS A 121 0.93 -2.80 6.10
C HIS A 121 0.90 -1.38 5.57
N LEU A 122 0.00 -0.58 6.12
CA LEU A 122 -0.10 0.82 5.74
C LEU A 122 0.34 1.66 6.92
N GLY A 123 1.24 2.59 6.69
CA GLY A 123 1.74 3.44 7.75
C GLY A 123 0.71 4.43 8.23
N ILE A 124 0.73 4.75 9.51
CA ILE A 124 -0.17 5.74 10.06
C ILE A 124 0.61 6.81 10.82
N GLU A 125 0.03 7.98 10.87
CA GLU A 125 0.58 9.10 11.60
C GLU A 125 -0.47 9.51 12.61
N MET A 126 -0.09 9.56 13.87
CA MET A 126 -1.02 9.98 14.90
C MET A 126 -1.06 11.47 15.01
N VAL A 127 -2.26 12.02 14.83
CA VAL A 127 -2.43 13.43 15.04
C VAL A 127 -2.75 13.54 16.48
N GLY A 128 -2.24 14.46 17.15
CA GLY A 128 -2.48 14.57 18.57
C GLY A 128 -3.95 14.52 18.89
N LYS A 129 -4.28 14.20 20.16
CA LYS A 129 -5.61 14.14 20.57
C LYS A 129 -6.17 15.44 20.25
N LYS A 130 -7.19 15.40 19.44
CA LYS A 130 -7.79 16.54 19.12
C LYS A 130 -8.39 17.07 20.32
N ARG A 131 -7.85 18.04 20.85
CA ARG A 131 -8.39 18.55 21.97
C ARG A 131 -9.59 19.17 21.61
N GLU A 132 -10.36 18.92 21.88
CA GLU A 132 -11.42 19.35 21.54
C GLU A 132 -11.57 20.55 21.93
N THR A 133 -11.31 20.97 22.14
CA THR A 133 -11.42 21.90 22.44
C THR A 133 -11.18 22.69 22.20
N MET A 134 -11.12 22.80 22.08
CA MET A 134 -10.98 23.39 22.02
C MET A 134 -11.39 23.96 22.25
N ALA A 135 -11.59 24.12 22.52
CA ALA A 135 -11.98 24.58 22.83
C ALA A 135 -11.85 25.41 22.97
N GLY A 136 -11.84 25.53 22.85
CA GLY A 136 -11.76 26.46 22.68
C GLY A 136 -11.31 26.69 22.49
#